data_34eb6a5e1ad5ea60bca0a75b721b9878
#
_entry.id   34eb6a5e1ad5ea60bca0a75b721b9878
#
_cell.length_a   1.000
_cell.length_b   1.000
_cell.length_c   1.000
_cell.angle_alpha   90.00
_cell.angle_beta   90.00
_cell.angle_gamma   90.00
#
_symmetry.space_group_name_H-M   'P 1'
#
loop_
_entity.id
_entity.type
_entity.pdbx_description
1 polymer ?
#
loop_
_entity_poly.entity_id
_entity_poly.type
_entity_poly.pdbx_seq_one_letter_code
_entity_poly.pdbx_strand_id
1 'polypeptide(L)'
;MDITILSAKINTLLSVRNKRSLLFVPIFTAVSPTALAQFDLTGSVNADVIEQNIRSEESGVLSLTTLTVTPSVYASYRSKTIRGLWAGTLTHVDRENDTAGQTQNYAEYTYSAQWTPFERLLDFQASGALTYRNTDSTNYLLSDFITNSDSLAKTRSNTLRANVLVEQNNWVNLQGTASYSDVSSESSVTIGDTALDNDSYQINGSVTNGEYARYLIWELDGAYQNTANNNSSDSDFVTRSANGFADIRMSNSWAIRVTARHEANQIEGRLDSATAKREYNSYGAGITYRQNENRYISVTLNQSDSDESENSSESFVGLDLKWALSSRTQINGNYGRRFYGESASASIEYNSKHFRSSLSYGEEVTNTSRLLANPENLGVFVCPVGSTTISNCFQPDSLSYTPSIDEQFVQLSSLNIEFDDSVILQKRTNLQVGYDFSRVIWAFTWLFSENDYLDQNRLQRTLSLGSSLSYQIGSYTSLNSEINFAKIDGQSDDNSLDGSSDNWNALIGLSRTIGNNLETSLSITYLDKSGDLSNGNSLFGSDYTDRRITLSVTYTYQ
;
A
#
# COMPACT_ATOMS: atom_id res chain seq x y z
N MET A 1 33.18 21.00 -19.41
CA MET A 1 33.46 19.74 -18.72
C MET A 1 32.73 18.67 -19.50
N ASP A 2 33.48 17.83 -20.21
CA ASP A 2 32.97 17.05 -21.35
C ASP A 2 31.99 15.93 -21.00
N ILE A 3 30.84 15.94 -21.64
CA ILE A 3 29.79 14.92 -21.60
C ILE A 3 30.27 13.52 -22.07
N THR A 4 31.46 13.45 -22.67
CA THR A 4 32.05 12.23 -23.26
C THR A 4 32.59 11.24 -22.21
N ILE A 5 32.84 11.65 -20.97
CA ILE A 5 33.37 10.77 -19.92
C ILE A 5 32.26 10.00 -19.18
N LEU A 6 31.02 10.47 -19.24
CA LEU A 6 29.89 9.80 -18.57
C LEU A 6 29.38 8.58 -19.37
N SER A 7 29.50 8.58 -20.70
CA SER A 7 29.05 7.49 -21.55
C SER A 7 29.94 6.24 -21.52
N ALA A 8 31.21 6.40 -21.18
CA ALA A 8 32.18 5.29 -21.14
C ALA A 8 32.12 4.45 -19.85
N LYS A 9 31.64 5.02 -18.75
CA LYS A 9 31.47 4.29 -17.46
C LYS A 9 30.13 3.58 -17.34
N ILE A 10 29.11 3.97 -18.09
CA ILE A 10 27.79 3.31 -18.11
C ILE A 10 27.85 1.96 -18.83
N ASN A 11 28.71 1.82 -19.83
CA ASN A 11 28.85 0.57 -20.57
C ASN A 11 29.61 -0.56 -19.83
N THR A 12 30.32 -0.24 -18.74
CA THR A 12 31.06 -1.24 -17.95
C THR A 12 30.23 -1.82 -16.80
N LEU A 13 29.09 -1.22 -16.46
CA LEU A 13 28.17 -1.73 -15.43
C LEU A 13 27.08 -2.68 -15.96
N LEU A 14 26.98 -2.85 -17.28
CA LEU A 14 25.96 -3.70 -17.93
C LEU A 14 26.42 -5.12 -18.25
N SER A 15 27.62 -5.54 -17.81
CA SER A 15 28.16 -6.88 -18.12
C SER A 15 28.21 -7.81 -16.90
N VAL A 16 27.13 -7.95 -16.13
CA VAL A 16 26.95 -9.08 -15.21
C VAL A 16 25.80 -9.95 -15.71
N ARG A 17 26.21 -11.09 -16.16
CA ARG A 17 25.54 -12.20 -16.77
C ARG A 17 24.59 -12.86 -15.76
N ASN A 18 23.26 -12.66 -15.88
CA ASN A 18 22.30 -13.66 -15.42
C ASN A 18 21.13 -13.72 -16.40
N LYS A 19 20.90 -14.93 -16.91
CA LYS A 19 19.89 -15.27 -17.92
C LYS A 19 18.54 -15.39 -17.22
N ARG A 20 17.75 -14.36 -17.27
CA ARG A 20 16.27 -14.29 -17.18
C ARG A 20 15.78 -12.86 -16.89
N SER A 21 16.48 -11.83 -17.35
CA SER A 21 15.89 -10.49 -17.40
C SER A 21 15.30 -10.28 -18.80
N LEU A 22 14.00 -10.43 -18.92
CA LEU A 22 13.24 -9.78 -19.97
C LEU A 22 13.43 -8.26 -19.76
N LEU A 23 14.46 -7.73 -20.42
CA LEU A 23 14.63 -6.30 -20.63
C LEU A 23 13.39 -5.84 -21.42
N PHE A 24 12.38 -5.31 -20.75
CA PHE A 24 11.43 -4.44 -21.37
C PHE A 24 12.17 -3.12 -21.70
N VAL A 25 12.90 -3.12 -22.79
CA VAL A 25 13.24 -1.92 -23.50
C VAL A 25 11.91 -1.42 -24.07
N PRO A 26 11.38 -0.28 -23.65
CA PRO A 26 10.21 0.27 -24.32
C PRO A 26 10.60 0.52 -25.74
N ILE A 27 10.00 -0.22 -26.67
CA ILE A 27 10.09 0.03 -28.11
C ILE A 27 9.32 1.32 -28.37
N PHE A 28 9.96 2.46 -28.16
CA PHE A 28 9.55 3.74 -28.69
C PHE A 28 9.94 3.84 -30.16
N THR A 29 9.43 2.95 -30.99
CA THR A 29 9.56 3.08 -32.44
C THR A 29 8.25 3.52 -33.05
N ALA A 30 8.25 4.76 -33.49
CA ALA A 30 7.47 5.31 -34.59
C ALA A 30 5.94 5.16 -34.50
N VAL A 31 5.33 5.94 -33.62
CA VAL A 31 3.96 6.41 -33.88
C VAL A 31 4.09 7.81 -34.48
N SER A 32 3.55 7.97 -35.67
CA SER A 32 3.56 9.21 -36.43
C SER A 32 3.08 10.42 -35.60
N PRO A 33 3.72 11.60 -35.70
CA PRO A 33 3.42 12.75 -34.85
C PRO A 33 2.22 13.55 -35.41
N THR A 34 1.00 13.07 -35.17
CA THR A 34 -0.22 13.84 -35.49
C THR A 34 -1.23 13.97 -34.35
N ALA A 35 -0.89 13.55 -33.17
CA ALA A 35 -1.64 13.85 -31.94
C ALA A 35 -0.68 14.53 -30.97
N LEU A 36 -1.09 15.67 -30.40
CA LEU A 36 -0.37 16.46 -29.40
C LEU A 36 0.02 15.55 -28.20
N ALA A 37 1.15 14.87 -28.31
CA ALA A 37 1.75 14.14 -27.23
C ALA A 37 2.65 15.10 -26.46
N GLN A 38 2.46 15.18 -25.14
CA GLN A 38 3.29 15.98 -24.26
C GLN A 38 4.29 15.05 -23.58
N PHE A 39 5.56 15.42 -23.67
CA PHE A 39 6.63 14.77 -22.93
C PHE A 39 7.30 15.80 -22.02
N ASP A 40 7.30 15.53 -20.73
CA ASP A 40 7.90 16.39 -19.72
C ASP A 40 9.02 15.63 -19.04
N LEU A 41 10.18 16.25 -18.88
CA LEU A 41 11.34 15.72 -18.19
C LEU A 41 11.80 16.73 -17.15
N THR A 42 11.83 16.30 -15.90
CA THR A 42 12.29 17.11 -14.77
C THR A 42 13.39 16.37 -14.04
N GLY A 43 14.42 17.08 -13.63
CA GLY A 43 15.48 16.53 -12.83
C GLY A 43 15.69 17.34 -11.54
N SER A 44 16.17 16.69 -10.49
CA SER A 44 16.61 17.36 -9.27
C SER A 44 17.83 16.70 -8.69
N VAL A 45 18.57 17.47 -7.91
CA VAL A 45 19.69 16.95 -7.10
C VAL A 45 19.49 17.48 -5.69
N ASN A 46 19.37 16.57 -4.75
CA ASN A 46 19.37 16.87 -3.33
C ASN A 46 20.74 16.52 -2.71
N ALA A 47 21.24 17.38 -1.83
CA ALA A 47 22.44 17.12 -1.02
C ALA A 47 22.13 17.43 0.43
N ASP A 48 22.36 16.45 1.31
CA ASP A 48 22.12 16.56 2.74
C ASP A 48 23.43 16.38 3.52
N VAL A 49 23.60 17.21 4.54
CA VAL A 49 24.58 17.02 5.60
C VAL A 49 23.82 16.70 6.88
N ILE A 50 24.14 15.57 7.48
CA ILE A 50 23.42 15.01 8.61
C ILE A 50 24.40 14.81 9.76
N GLU A 51 24.16 15.50 10.86
CA GLU A 51 24.81 15.26 12.14
C GLU A 51 23.90 14.39 12.99
N GLN A 52 24.41 13.23 13.42
CA GLN A 52 23.65 12.20 14.09
C GLN A 52 24.31 11.80 15.41
N ASN A 53 23.49 11.61 16.45
CA ASN A 53 23.90 11.07 17.73
C ASN A 53 22.98 9.93 18.15
N ILE A 54 23.49 8.71 18.06
CA ILE A 54 22.79 7.49 18.45
C ILE A 54 23.26 7.08 19.83
N ARG A 55 22.31 6.70 20.71
CA ARG A 55 22.56 6.10 22.01
C ARG A 55 21.85 4.77 22.09
N SER A 56 22.57 3.74 22.39
CA SER A 56 22.04 2.38 22.59
C SER A 56 22.69 1.78 23.84
N GLU A 57 21.98 0.90 24.53
CA GLU A 57 22.55 0.16 25.67
C GLU A 57 23.67 -0.78 25.24
N GLU A 58 23.61 -1.35 24.04
CA GLU A 58 24.59 -2.32 23.55
C GLU A 58 25.83 -1.64 22.94
N SER A 59 25.66 -0.62 22.11
CA SER A 59 26.75 0.03 21.36
C SER A 59 27.24 1.33 21.98
N GLY A 60 26.60 1.81 23.06
CA GLY A 60 26.96 3.05 23.74
C GLY A 60 26.52 4.30 22.98
N VAL A 61 27.38 5.31 22.91
CA VAL A 61 27.11 6.57 22.20
C VAL A 61 27.94 6.63 20.93
N LEU A 62 27.26 6.76 19.79
CA LEU A 62 27.86 6.90 18.47
C LEU A 62 27.47 8.26 17.88
N SER A 63 28.46 9.07 17.50
CA SER A 63 28.24 10.33 16.77
C SER A 63 28.78 10.17 15.37
N LEU A 64 27.96 10.52 14.37
CA LEU A 64 28.26 10.34 12.95
C LEU A 64 27.93 11.61 12.18
N THR A 65 28.81 11.98 11.26
CA THR A 65 28.51 12.92 10.19
C THR A 65 28.31 12.13 8.90
N THR A 66 27.17 12.33 8.26
CA THR A 66 26.82 11.65 7.00
C THR A 66 26.52 12.68 5.92
N LEU A 67 27.11 12.49 4.75
CA LEU A 67 26.80 13.23 3.53
C LEU A 67 25.95 12.34 2.62
N THR A 68 24.81 12.85 2.14
CA THR A 68 24.03 12.17 1.11
C THR A 68 23.89 13.05 -0.12
N VAL A 69 23.92 12.42 -1.31
CA VAL A 69 23.65 13.08 -2.58
C VAL A 69 22.67 12.24 -3.36
N THR A 70 21.51 12.83 -3.66
CA THR A 70 20.40 12.13 -4.29
C THR A 70 19.95 12.81 -5.58
N PRO A 71 20.56 12.50 -6.74
CA PRO A 71 20.04 12.87 -8.04
C PRO A 71 18.76 12.09 -8.33
N SER A 72 17.73 12.79 -8.85
CA SER A 72 16.45 12.25 -9.22
C SER A 72 16.05 12.72 -10.62
N VAL A 73 15.39 11.84 -11.36
CA VAL A 73 14.85 12.15 -12.69
C VAL A 73 13.40 11.69 -12.74
N TYR A 74 12.56 12.55 -13.26
CA TYR A 74 11.15 12.32 -13.47
C TYR A 74 10.81 12.55 -14.92
N ALA A 75 10.18 11.58 -15.58
CA ALA A 75 9.76 11.65 -16.97
C ALA A 75 8.27 11.29 -17.07
N SER A 76 7.49 12.14 -17.71
CA SER A 76 6.08 11.85 -17.99
C SER A 76 5.78 11.96 -19.49
N TYR A 77 4.91 11.08 -19.95
CA TYR A 77 4.38 11.06 -21.31
C TYR A 77 2.87 11.05 -21.26
N ARG A 78 2.23 11.96 -21.99
CA ARG A 78 0.78 12.08 -22.03
C ARG A 78 0.30 12.25 -23.47
N SER A 79 -0.55 11.33 -23.91
CA SER A 79 -1.27 11.40 -25.16
C SER A 79 -2.76 11.11 -24.93
N LYS A 80 -3.56 11.08 -26.00
CA LYS A 80 -5.00 10.79 -25.90
C LYS A 80 -5.29 9.40 -25.31
N THR A 81 -4.52 8.39 -25.68
CA THR A 81 -4.77 6.98 -25.33
C THR A 81 -3.70 6.37 -24.45
N ILE A 82 -2.51 6.98 -24.36
CA ILE A 82 -1.39 6.46 -23.59
C ILE A 82 -0.93 7.55 -22.61
N ARG A 83 -0.76 7.16 -21.38
CA ARG A 83 -0.12 7.95 -20.32
C ARG A 83 0.98 7.09 -19.72
N GLY A 84 2.08 7.69 -19.40
CA GLY A 84 3.21 7.01 -18.78
C GLY A 84 3.99 7.93 -17.87
N LEU A 85 4.53 7.37 -16.83
CA LEU A 85 5.34 8.02 -15.82
C LEU A 85 6.51 7.12 -15.46
N TRP A 86 7.67 7.70 -15.33
CA TRP A 86 8.85 7.05 -14.78
C TRP A 86 9.58 8.01 -13.84
N ALA A 87 9.93 7.55 -12.66
CA ALA A 87 10.73 8.28 -11.70
C ALA A 87 11.88 7.39 -11.23
N GLY A 88 13.08 7.93 -11.17
CA GLY A 88 14.26 7.22 -10.69
C GLY A 88 15.11 8.11 -9.79
N THR A 89 15.63 7.53 -8.72
CA THR A 89 16.52 8.16 -7.74
C THR A 89 17.74 7.31 -7.52
N LEU A 90 18.88 7.95 -7.32
CA LEU A 90 20.12 7.32 -6.91
C LEU A 90 20.62 8.01 -5.64
N THR A 91 20.59 7.34 -4.52
CA THR A 91 21.08 7.89 -3.24
C THR A 91 22.51 7.38 -2.98
N HIS A 92 23.44 8.30 -2.92
CA HIS A 92 24.81 8.06 -2.48
C HIS A 92 24.95 8.50 -1.04
N VAL A 93 25.38 7.61 -0.17
CA VAL A 93 25.57 7.84 1.27
C VAL A 93 27.05 7.66 1.59
N ASP A 94 27.66 8.68 2.19
CA ASP A 94 29.05 8.68 2.66
C ASP A 94 29.09 9.02 4.15
N ARG A 95 29.59 8.11 4.97
CA ARG A 95 29.65 8.23 6.43
C ARG A 95 31.09 8.41 6.89
N GLU A 96 31.31 9.29 7.85
CA GLU A 96 32.63 9.54 8.42
C GLU A 96 33.18 8.33 9.18
N ASN A 97 32.33 7.41 9.66
CA ASN A 97 32.75 6.26 10.45
C ASN A 97 32.33 4.93 9.79
N ASP A 98 33.17 3.91 9.91
CA ASP A 98 33.17 2.65 9.16
C ASP A 98 32.25 1.54 9.74
N THR A 99 31.55 1.81 10.84
CA THR A 99 30.74 0.79 11.56
C THR A 99 29.55 0.26 10.78
N ALA A 100 29.00 1.02 9.81
CA ALA A 100 27.84 0.63 9.00
C ALA A 100 28.15 0.63 7.48
N GLY A 101 29.42 0.50 7.11
CA GLY A 101 29.88 0.66 5.72
C GLY A 101 30.04 2.14 5.35
N GLN A 102 31.27 2.55 5.06
CA GLN A 102 31.64 3.95 4.83
C GLN A 102 30.87 4.57 3.67
N THR A 103 30.70 3.84 2.58
CA THR A 103 30.07 4.35 1.36
C THR A 103 29.05 3.34 0.81
N GLN A 104 27.82 3.78 0.60
CA GLN A 104 26.74 2.95 0.05
C GLN A 104 25.99 3.68 -1.05
N ASN A 105 25.44 2.92 -2.02
CA ASN A 105 24.65 3.44 -3.13
C ASN A 105 23.33 2.68 -3.22
N TYR A 106 22.22 3.43 -3.28
CA TYR A 106 20.87 2.90 -3.42
C TYR A 106 20.24 3.44 -4.69
N ALA A 107 19.78 2.55 -5.54
CA ALA A 107 19.10 2.93 -6.77
C ALA A 107 17.64 2.48 -6.65
N GLU A 108 16.73 3.43 -6.76
CA GLU A 108 15.29 3.20 -6.71
C GLU A 108 14.64 3.73 -7.98
N TYR A 109 13.57 3.09 -8.42
CA TYR A 109 12.73 3.61 -9.50
C TYR A 109 11.28 3.17 -9.32
N THR A 110 10.38 3.97 -9.87
CA THR A 110 8.97 3.62 -10.03
C THR A 110 8.55 3.93 -11.46
N TYR A 111 7.63 3.14 -12.00
CA TYR A 111 7.01 3.44 -13.27
C TYR A 111 5.54 3.08 -13.25
N SER A 112 4.77 3.81 -14.04
CA SER A 112 3.38 3.48 -14.35
C SER A 112 3.07 3.86 -15.79
N ALA A 113 2.31 3.02 -16.47
CA ALA A 113 1.85 3.24 -17.82
C ALA A 113 0.39 2.80 -17.94
N GLN A 114 -0.39 3.58 -18.63
CA GLN A 114 -1.80 3.31 -18.92
C GLN A 114 -2.06 3.42 -20.41
N TRP A 115 -2.79 2.45 -20.95
CA TRP A 115 -3.23 2.45 -22.32
C TRP A 115 -4.73 2.18 -22.38
N THR A 116 -5.48 3.16 -22.91
CA THR A 116 -6.94 3.11 -23.06
C THR A 116 -7.31 3.08 -24.53
N PRO A 117 -7.23 1.91 -25.21
CA PRO A 117 -7.51 1.81 -26.64
C PRO A 117 -8.98 2.10 -26.99
N PHE A 118 -9.88 1.77 -26.07
CA PHE A 118 -11.32 2.03 -26.20
C PHE A 118 -11.79 2.80 -24.99
N GLU A 119 -12.08 4.08 -25.17
CA GLU A 119 -12.53 4.97 -24.09
C GLU A 119 -13.68 4.29 -23.31
N ARG A 120 -13.51 4.18 -21.97
CA ARG A 120 -14.46 3.63 -21.01
C ARG A 120 -14.72 2.11 -21.06
N LEU A 121 -14.25 1.39 -22.07
CA LEU A 121 -14.50 -0.04 -22.17
C LEU A 121 -13.33 -0.89 -21.70
N LEU A 122 -12.12 -0.53 -22.11
CA LEU A 122 -10.92 -1.33 -21.90
C LEU A 122 -9.75 -0.45 -21.53
N ASP A 123 -9.12 -0.79 -20.42
CA ASP A 123 -7.96 -0.10 -19.87
C ASP A 123 -6.88 -1.12 -19.52
N PHE A 124 -5.65 -0.86 -19.96
CA PHE A 124 -4.46 -1.64 -19.61
C PHE A 124 -3.53 -0.78 -18.78
N GLN A 125 -3.04 -1.32 -17.69
CA GLN A 125 -2.10 -0.66 -16.80
C GLN A 125 -0.88 -1.55 -16.58
N ALA A 126 0.30 -0.94 -16.59
CA ALA A 126 1.54 -1.56 -16.17
C ALA A 126 2.19 -0.66 -15.14
N SER A 127 2.55 -1.19 -13.99
CA SER A 127 3.23 -0.45 -12.94
C SER A 127 4.30 -1.31 -12.28
N GLY A 128 5.30 -0.66 -11.72
CA GLY A 128 6.31 -1.37 -10.97
C GLY A 128 7.24 -0.42 -10.22
N ALA A 129 7.94 -0.99 -9.27
CA ALA A 129 8.88 -0.29 -8.42
C ALA A 129 10.08 -1.17 -8.07
N LEU A 130 11.22 -0.54 -7.90
CA LEU A 130 12.37 -1.06 -7.19
C LEU A 130 12.63 -0.13 -6.01
N THR A 131 12.45 -0.62 -4.80
CA THR A 131 12.58 0.16 -3.57
C THR A 131 13.29 -0.65 -2.50
N TYR A 132 13.86 0.04 -1.53
CA TYR A 132 14.43 -0.60 -0.34
C TYR A 132 13.41 -0.52 0.80
N ARG A 133 13.07 -1.66 1.38
CA ARG A 133 12.08 -1.77 2.44
C ARG A 133 12.70 -2.38 3.68
N ASN A 134 12.29 -1.88 4.83
CA ASN A 134 12.68 -2.46 6.11
C ASN A 134 12.06 -3.86 6.28
N THR A 135 12.89 -4.85 6.56
CA THR A 135 12.47 -6.24 6.84
C THR A 135 12.31 -6.51 8.33
N ASP A 136 12.76 -5.60 9.19
CA ASP A 136 12.60 -5.71 10.62
C ASP A 136 11.22 -5.19 11.06
N SER A 137 10.29 -6.11 11.29
CA SER A 137 8.93 -5.80 11.73
C SER A 137 8.85 -5.15 13.12
N THR A 138 9.93 -5.20 13.90
CA THR A 138 10.01 -4.56 15.23
C THR A 138 10.40 -3.09 15.14
N ASN A 139 10.88 -2.64 13.98
CA ASN A 139 11.38 -1.29 13.70
C ASN A 139 10.46 -0.53 12.74
N TYR A 140 9.26 -0.26 13.20
CA TYR A 140 8.17 0.27 12.37
C TYR A 140 8.43 1.65 11.73
N LEU A 141 9.10 2.57 12.45
CA LEU A 141 9.26 3.95 12.02
C LEU A 141 10.62 4.27 11.38
N LEU A 142 11.51 3.29 11.32
CA LEU A 142 12.87 3.47 10.83
C LEU A 142 13.10 2.66 9.57
N SER A 143 12.79 3.27 8.45
CA SER A 143 13.09 2.74 7.13
C SER A 143 13.93 3.78 6.38
N ASP A 144 15.18 3.98 6.82
CA ASP A 144 16.07 4.93 6.16
C ASP A 144 17.45 4.32 5.86
N PHE A 145 18.13 4.93 4.86
CA PHE A 145 19.46 4.52 4.43
C PHE A 145 20.57 4.91 5.43
N ILE A 146 20.24 5.59 6.52
CA ILE A 146 21.21 6.19 7.41
C ILE A 146 21.47 5.31 8.62
N THR A 147 20.44 4.94 9.37
CA THR A 147 20.59 4.18 10.62
C THR A 147 20.37 2.68 10.46
N ASN A 148 19.39 2.25 9.68
CA ASN A 148 19.04 0.84 9.52
C ASN A 148 19.28 0.29 8.11
N SER A 149 20.38 0.67 7.50
CA SER A 149 20.73 0.20 6.17
C SER A 149 20.85 -1.34 6.06
N ASP A 150 21.23 -2.01 7.14
CA ASP A 150 21.44 -3.47 7.16
C ASP A 150 20.14 -4.28 7.23
N SER A 151 19.05 -3.65 7.71
CA SER A 151 17.71 -4.25 7.71
C SER A 151 16.91 -3.94 6.45
N LEU A 152 17.49 -3.25 5.48
CA LEU A 152 16.82 -2.93 4.23
C LEU A 152 17.00 -4.04 3.21
N ALA A 153 15.88 -4.59 2.72
CA ALA A 153 15.85 -5.49 1.58
C ALA A 153 15.44 -4.74 0.31
N LYS A 154 16.20 -4.98 -0.74
CA LYS A 154 15.86 -4.47 -2.06
C LYS A 154 14.70 -5.27 -2.63
N THR A 155 13.57 -4.60 -2.83
CA THR A 155 12.30 -5.20 -3.26
C THR A 155 11.93 -4.68 -4.65
N ARG A 156 11.62 -5.60 -5.54
CA ARG A 156 11.09 -5.30 -6.86
C ARG A 156 9.66 -5.82 -6.96
N SER A 157 8.75 -4.98 -7.41
CA SER A 157 7.39 -5.37 -7.75
C SER A 157 7.04 -4.90 -9.15
N ASN A 158 6.35 -5.75 -9.92
CA ASN A 158 5.81 -5.41 -11.23
C ASN A 158 4.36 -5.90 -11.29
N THR A 159 3.46 -5.10 -11.82
CA THR A 159 2.05 -5.45 -11.96
C THR A 159 1.55 -5.07 -13.35
N LEU A 160 0.90 -6.01 -14.01
CA LEU A 160 0.15 -5.79 -15.24
C LEU A 160 -1.33 -5.98 -14.93
N ARG A 161 -2.17 -5.05 -15.34
CA ARG A 161 -3.61 -5.07 -15.09
C ARG A 161 -4.38 -4.75 -16.35
N ALA A 162 -5.46 -5.49 -16.58
CA ALA A 162 -6.44 -5.21 -17.63
C ALA A 162 -7.82 -5.03 -16.97
N ASN A 163 -8.45 -3.90 -17.22
CA ASN A 163 -9.78 -3.58 -16.70
C ASN A 163 -10.77 -3.52 -17.85
N VAL A 164 -11.94 -4.11 -17.65
CA VAL A 164 -13.08 -4.06 -18.56
C VAL A 164 -14.24 -3.43 -17.80
N LEU A 165 -14.88 -2.42 -18.40
CA LEU A 165 -16.01 -1.74 -17.80
C LEU A 165 -17.13 -1.55 -18.84
N VAL A 166 -18.26 -2.17 -18.61
CA VAL A 166 -19.50 -2.02 -19.39
C VAL A 166 -20.56 -1.45 -18.46
N GLU A 167 -20.71 -0.15 -18.48
CA GLU A 167 -21.72 0.57 -17.68
C GLU A 167 -22.86 1.07 -18.56
N GLN A 168 -23.98 1.43 -17.93
CA GLN A 168 -25.17 1.99 -18.57
C GLN A 168 -25.76 1.09 -19.66
N ASN A 169 -25.64 -0.22 -19.48
CA ASN A 169 -26.25 -1.17 -20.37
C ASN A 169 -27.70 -1.46 -19.91
N ASN A 170 -28.58 -1.59 -20.87
CA ASN A 170 -30.00 -1.85 -20.59
C ASN A 170 -30.24 -3.19 -19.87
N TRP A 171 -29.40 -4.19 -20.11
CA TRP A 171 -29.59 -5.55 -19.61
C TRP A 171 -28.66 -5.90 -18.45
N VAL A 172 -27.37 -5.67 -18.62
CA VAL A 172 -26.33 -6.11 -17.69
C VAL A 172 -25.20 -5.11 -17.70
N ASN A 173 -24.71 -4.71 -16.53
CA ASN A 173 -23.46 -4.03 -16.37
C ASN A 173 -22.39 -5.04 -15.96
N LEU A 174 -21.18 -4.87 -16.46
CA LEU A 174 -20.03 -5.75 -16.21
C LEU A 174 -18.83 -4.90 -15.84
N GLN A 175 -18.20 -5.25 -14.73
CA GLN A 175 -16.88 -4.78 -14.35
C GLN A 175 -15.97 -5.98 -14.18
N GLY A 176 -14.79 -5.96 -14.77
CA GLY A 176 -13.83 -7.04 -14.67
C GLY A 176 -12.40 -6.50 -14.60
N THR A 177 -11.58 -7.16 -13.80
CA THR A 177 -10.14 -6.88 -13.67
C THR A 177 -9.38 -8.19 -13.71
N ALA A 178 -8.38 -8.27 -14.58
CA ALA A 178 -7.39 -9.33 -14.57
C ALA A 178 -6.02 -8.71 -14.31
N SER A 179 -5.26 -9.25 -13.37
CA SER A 179 -3.90 -8.78 -13.08
C SER A 179 -2.92 -9.92 -12.90
N TYR A 180 -1.69 -9.64 -13.28
CA TYR A 180 -0.51 -10.43 -12.98
C TYR A 180 0.47 -9.56 -12.22
N SER A 181 1.05 -10.07 -11.15
CA SER A 181 2.10 -9.38 -10.40
C SER A 181 3.25 -10.33 -10.08
N ASP A 182 4.46 -9.81 -10.16
CA ASP A 182 5.73 -10.42 -9.80
C ASP A 182 6.32 -9.59 -8.66
N VAL A 183 6.65 -10.23 -7.55
CA VAL A 183 7.25 -9.59 -6.37
C VAL A 183 8.48 -10.38 -5.97
N SER A 184 9.63 -9.73 -5.99
CA SER A 184 10.89 -10.34 -5.54
C SER A 184 11.64 -9.43 -4.58
N SER A 185 12.24 -10.01 -3.53
CA SER A 185 13.13 -9.30 -2.62
C SER A 185 14.47 -10.03 -2.47
N GLU A 186 15.53 -9.25 -2.27
CA GLU A 186 16.81 -9.80 -1.82
C GLU A 186 16.72 -10.01 -0.30
N SER A 187 17.42 -11.02 0.25
CA SER A 187 17.53 -11.17 1.70
C SER A 187 18.26 -9.97 2.31
N SER A 188 17.80 -9.49 3.46
CA SER A 188 18.57 -8.49 4.22
C SER A 188 19.74 -9.14 4.93
N VAL A 189 20.73 -8.34 5.31
CA VAL A 189 21.93 -8.83 6.03
C VAL A 189 21.57 -9.37 7.42
N THR A 190 20.52 -8.80 8.03
CA THR A 190 20.11 -9.11 9.41
C THR A 190 19.16 -10.30 9.50
N ILE A 191 18.34 -10.55 8.47
CA ILE A 191 17.39 -11.65 8.44
C ILE A 191 17.78 -12.56 7.27
N GLY A 192 18.53 -13.61 7.57
CA GLY A 192 18.93 -14.60 6.55
C GLY A 192 17.72 -15.36 5.98
N ASP A 193 17.80 -15.74 4.71
CA ASP A 193 16.91 -16.66 3.97
C ASP A 193 15.44 -16.28 3.73
N THR A 194 14.98 -15.09 4.02
CA THR A 194 13.59 -14.65 3.75
C THR A 194 13.44 -13.87 2.43
N ALA A 195 14.15 -14.28 1.39
CA ALA A 195 13.96 -13.69 0.08
C ALA A 195 12.59 -14.09 -0.49
N LEU A 196 11.77 -13.12 -0.87
CA LEU A 196 10.51 -13.34 -1.59
C LEU A 196 10.81 -13.50 -3.08
N ASP A 197 10.14 -14.45 -3.72
CA ASP A 197 10.11 -14.59 -5.19
C ASP A 197 8.76 -15.21 -5.57
N ASN A 198 7.76 -14.35 -5.77
CA ASN A 198 6.36 -14.76 -5.90
C ASN A 198 5.70 -14.17 -7.14
N ASP A 199 5.02 -15.03 -7.85
CA ASP A 199 4.12 -14.68 -8.94
C ASP A 199 2.66 -14.75 -8.48
N SER A 200 1.85 -13.76 -8.81
CA SER A 200 0.43 -13.75 -8.47
C SER A 200 -0.45 -13.44 -9.68
N TYR A 201 -1.49 -14.24 -9.86
CA TYR A 201 -2.55 -14.04 -10.85
C TYR A 201 -3.86 -13.76 -10.14
N GLN A 202 -4.53 -12.69 -10.53
CA GLN A 202 -5.82 -12.33 -9.95
C GLN A 202 -6.82 -12.00 -11.05
N ILE A 203 -8.04 -12.52 -10.89
CA ILE A 203 -9.19 -12.19 -11.74
C ILE A 203 -10.34 -11.86 -10.81
N ASN A 204 -10.89 -10.66 -10.96
CA ASN A 204 -12.07 -10.19 -10.24
C ASN A 204 -13.14 -9.79 -11.26
N GLY A 205 -14.38 -10.05 -10.96
CA GLY A 205 -15.49 -9.64 -11.80
C GLY A 205 -16.74 -9.36 -10.99
N SER A 206 -17.47 -8.34 -11.38
CA SER A 206 -18.79 -7.99 -10.87
C SER A 206 -19.76 -7.85 -12.02
N VAL A 207 -20.92 -8.47 -11.88
CA VAL A 207 -22.00 -8.41 -12.86
C VAL A 207 -23.26 -7.95 -12.12
N THR A 208 -23.84 -6.85 -12.59
CA THR A 208 -25.04 -6.28 -11.99
C THR A 208 -26.16 -6.15 -13.02
N ASN A 209 -27.38 -6.02 -12.56
CA ASN A 209 -28.52 -5.77 -13.43
C ASN A 209 -28.37 -4.44 -14.20
N GLY A 210 -28.86 -4.41 -15.43
CA GLY A 210 -28.98 -3.18 -16.21
C GLY A 210 -30.24 -2.40 -15.89
N GLU A 211 -30.48 -1.29 -16.60
CA GLU A 211 -31.56 -0.32 -16.35
C GLU A 211 -32.97 -0.89 -16.53
N TYR A 212 -33.13 -1.96 -17.33
CA TYR A 212 -34.47 -2.58 -17.57
C TYR A 212 -34.93 -3.44 -16.39
N ALA A 213 -34.05 -3.83 -15.47
CA ALA A 213 -34.41 -4.69 -14.34
C ALA A 213 -35.03 -3.87 -13.20
N ARG A 214 -36.30 -3.47 -13.34
CA ARG A 214 -36.98 -2.62 -12.35
C ARG A 214 -37.49 -3.37 -11.11
N TYR A 215 -37.78 -4.66 -11.22
CA TYR A 215 -38.37 -5.49 -10.17
C TYR A 215 -37.38 -6.43 -9.51
N LEU A 216 -36.29 -6.75 -10.20
CA LEU A 216 -35.22 -7.63 -9.73
C LEU A 216 -33.89 -6.89 -9.78
N ILE A 217 -33.37 -6.56 -8.62
CA ILE A 217 -32.02 -5.98 -8.48
C ILE A 217 -31.10 -7.11 -8.03
N TRP A 218 -30.04 -7.36 -8.77
CA TRP A 218 -29.10 -8.42 -8.44
C TRP A 218 -27.66 -8.03 -8.73
N GLU A 219 -26.77 -8.64 -8.00
CA GLU A 219 -25.34 -8.50 -8.13
C GLU A 219 -24.68 -9.85 -7.92
N LEU A 220 -23.69 -10.15 -8.73
CA LEU A 220 -22.86 -11.34 -8.64
C LEU A 220 -21.40 -10.91 -8.75
N ASP A 221 -20.62 -11.16 -7.71
CA ASP A 221 -19.19 -10.90 -7.64
C ASP A 221 -18.44 -12.22 -7.61
N GLY A 222 -17.31 -12.26 -8.30
CA GLY A 222 -16.41 -13.39 -8.30
C GLY A 222 -14.97 -12.96 -8.26
N ALA A 223 -14.15 -13.67 -7.50
CA ALA A 223 -12.72 -13.46 -7.45
C ALA A 223 -11.98 -14.81 -7.46
N TYR A 224 -10.91 -14.84 -8.20
CA TYR A 224 -9.93 -15.92 -8.20
C TYR A 224 -8.54 -15.31 -8.07
N GLN A 225 -7.74 -15.83 -7.17
CA GLN A 225 -6.35 -15.40 -7.00
C GLN A 225 -5.50 -16.61 -6.67
N ASN A 226 -4.35 -16.69 -7.34
CA ASN A 226 -3.30 -17.66 -7.09
C ASN A 226 -1.99 -16.91 -6.89
N THR A 227 -1.28 -17.21 -5.81
CA THR A 227 0.08 -16.75 -5.54
C THR A 227 0.98 -17.96 -5.44
N ALA A 228 1.91 -18.09 -6.39
CA ALA A 228 2.91 -19.15 -6.44
C ALA A 228 4.23 -18.63 -5.88
N ASN A 229 4.87 -19.42 -5.01
CA ASN A 229 6.19 -19.15 -4.49
C ASN A 229 7.23 -19.86 -5.34
N ASN A 230 8.17 -19.10 -5.92
CA ASN A 230 9.26 -19.63 -6.75
C ASN A 230 10.49 -20.04 -5.93
N ASN A 231 10.59 -19.66 -4.68
CA ASN A 231 11.59 -20.16 -3.75
C ASN A 231 11.22 -21.58 -3.31
N SER A 232 12.17 -22.44 -3.16
CA SER A 232 12.13 -23.89 -2.96
C SER A 232 11.14 -24.46 -1.92
N SER A 233 10.25 -23.68 -1.37
CA SER A 233 9.31 -24.09 -0.34
C SER A 233 7.89 -24.40 -0.81
N ASP A 234 7.62 -24.41 -2.09
CA ASP A 234 6.37 -24.92 -2.71
C ASP A 234 5.09 -24.69 -1.89
N SER A 235 4.80 -23.46 -1.50
CA SER A 235 3.52 -23.13 -0.89
C SER A 235 2.74 -22.19 -1.79
N ASP A 236 1.87 -22.78 -2.61
CA ASP A 236 0.92 -22.00 -3.40
C ASP A 236 -0.27 -21.59 -2.52
N PHE A 237 -0.66 -20.33 -2.61
CA PHE A 237 -1.84 -19.83 -1.94
C PHE A 237 -2.93 -19.47 -2.95
N VAL A 238 -4.01 -20.26 -2.98
CA VAL A 238 -5.14 -20.08 -3.89
C VAL A 238 -6.37 -19.63 -3.11
N THR A 239 -6.96 -18.52 -3.53
CA THR A 239 -8.24 -18.02 -3.03
C THR A 239 -9.29 -17.98 -4.12
N ARG A 240 -10.50 -18.43 -3.83
CA ARG A 240 -11.66 -18.36 -4.71
C ARG A 240 -12.84 -17.83 -3.91
N SER A 241 -13.55 -16.87 -4.46
CA SER A 241 -14.78 -16.40 -3.84
C SER A 241 -15.84 -16.09 -4.90
N ALA A 242 -17.09 -16.36 -4.56
CA ALA A 242 -18.24 -15.94 -5.32
C ALA A 242 -19.32 -15.49 -4.34
N ASN A 243 -19.82 -14.27 -4.52
CA ASN A 243 -20.86 -13.69 -3.70
C ASN A 243 -21.99 -13.23 -4.61
N GLY A 244 -23.22 -13.37 -4.18
CA GLY A 244 -24.33 -12.85 -4.94
C GLY A 244 -25.55 -12.55 -4.08
N PHE A 245 -26.31 -11.57 -4.52
CA PHE A 245 -27.64 -11.32 -3.96
C PHE A 245 -28.66 -11.02 -5.05
N ALA A 246 -29.91 -11.24 -4.73
CA ALA A 246 -31.04 -10.86 -5.56
C ALA A 246 -32.14 -10.27 -4.67
N ASP A 247 -32.51 -9.01 -4.95
CA ASP A 247 -33.59 -8.27 -4.30
C ASP A 247 -34.83 -8.29 -5.19
N ILE A 248 -35.88 -8.98 -4.76
CA ILE A 248 -37.20 -9.03 -5.43
C ILE A 248 -38.08 -7.92 -4.83
N ARG A 249 -38.35 -6.89 -5.60
CA ARG A 249 -39.14 -5.73 -5.16
C ARG A 249 -40.59 -6.11 -4.85
N MET A 250 -41.01 -5.85 -3.60
CA MET A 250 -42.38 -6.00 -3.15
C MET A 250 -43.14 -4.66 -3.19
N SER A 251 -42.44 -3.58 -2.95
CA SER A 251 -42.95 -2.21 -2.99
C SER A 251 -41.87 -1.22 -3.41
N ASN A 252 -42.17 0.06 -3.39
CA ASN A 252 -41.20 1.09 -3.76
C ASN A 252 -39.91 1.10 -2.88
N SER A 253 -40.05 0.65 -1.63
CA SER A 253 -38.94 0.71 -0.66
C SER A 253 -38.58 -0.63 -0.03
N TRP A 254 -39.38 -1.69 -0.25
CA TRP A 254 -39.14 -2.99 0.37
C TRP A 254 -38.93 -4.08 -0.68
N ALA A 255 -37.96 -4.93 -0.42
CA ALA A 255 -37.65 -6.10 -1.24
C ALA A 255 -37.39 -7.32 -0.36
N ILE A 256 -37.64 -8.50 -0.89
CA ILE A 256 -37.12 -9.76 -0.35
C ILE A 256 -35.76 -9.99 -0.95
N ARG A 257 -34.75 -10.24 -0.11
CA ARG A 257 -33.39 -10.56 -0.50
C ARG A 257 -33.12 -12.04 -0.38
N VAL A 258 -32.44 -12.60 -1.37
CA VAL A 258 -31.80 -13.91 -1.32
C VAL A 258 -30.30 -13.69 -1.50
N THR A 259 -29.47 -14.36 -0.69
CA THR A 259 -28.01 -14.27 -0.74
C THR A 259 -27.40 -15.65 -0.87
N ALA A 260 -26.26 -15.71 -1.56
CA ALA A 260 -25.41 -16.88 -1.61
C ALA A 260 -23.93 -16.44 -1.59
N ARG A 261 -23.11 -17.19 -0.88
CA ARG A 261 -21.65 -16.97 -0.80
C ARG A 261 -20.92 -18.28 -0.84
N HIS A 262 -19.87 -18.31 -1.60
CA HIS A 262 -18.86 -19.38 -1.65
C HIS A 262 -17.49 -18.79 -1.45
N GLU A 263 -16.67 -19.41 -0.61
CA GLU A 263 -15.27 -19.03 -0.38
C GLU A 263 -14.47 -20.31 -0.21
N ALA A 264 -13.32 -20.40 -0.90
CA ALA A 264 -12.37 -21.50 -0.75
C ALA A 264 -10.95 -20.94 -0.71
N ASN A 265 -10.24 -21.25 0.36
CA ASN A 265 -8.82 -20.92 0.55
C ASN A 265 -8.04 -22.23 0.61
N GLN A 266 -6.99 -22.34 -0.20
CA GLN A 266 -6.15 -23.52 -0.30
C GLN A 266 -4.71 -23.09 -0.10
N ILE A 267 -4.05 -23.71 0.87
CA ILE A 267 -2.62 -23.54 1.13
C ILE A 267 -1.97 -24.90 0.84
N GLU A 268 -1.07 -24.97 -0.13
CA GLU A 268 -0.29 -26.15 -0.43
C GLU A 268 1.02 -26.12 0.35
N GLY A 269 1.18 -26.97 1.37
CA GLY A 269 2.36 -27.02 2.22
C GLY A 269 3.36 -28.07 1.78
N ARG A 270 4.62 -27.84 2.11
CA ARG A 270 5.82 -28.54 1.63
C ARG A 270 6.10 -29.92 2.24
N LEU A 271 5.68 -30.18 3.44
CA LEU A 271 5.97 -31.40 4.17
C LEU A 271 4.69 -32.13 4.54
N ASP A 272 4.58 -33.36 4.06
CA ASP A 272 3.50 -34.29 4.39
C ASP A 272 2.10 -33.95 3.89
N SER A 273 1.93 -33.81 2.57
CA SER A 273 0.64 -34.06 1.86
C SER A 273 -0.65 -33.48 2.46
N ALA A 274 -0.57 -32.53 3.35
CA ALA A 274 -1.73 -31.86 3.91
C ALA A 274 -1.96 -30.53 3.21
N THR A 275 -2.57 -30.59 2.03
CA THR A 275 -3.22 -29.41 1.44
C THR A 275 -4.31 -28.96 2.42
N ALA A 276 -4.09 -27.89 3.13
CA ALA A 276 -5.12 -27.29 3.98
C ALA A 276 -6.10 -26.53 3.07
N LYS A 277 -7.17 -27.19 2.68
CA LYS A 277 -8.29 -26.55 1.97
C LYS A 277 -9.34 -26.17 3.01
N ARG A 278 -9.72 -24.90 3.02
CA ARG A 278 -10.81 -24.36 3.85
C ARG A 278 -11.91 -23.87 2.93
N GLU A 279 -13.03 -24.56 2.95
CA GLU A 279 -14.20 -24.23 2.14
C GLU A 279 -15.36 -23.75 3.02
N TYR A 280 -16.00 -22.68 2.60
CA TYR A 280 -17.11 -22.08 3.30
C TYR A 280 -18.22 -21.72 2.29
N ASN A 281 -19.42 -22.20 2.56
CA ASN A 281 -20.60 -21.88 1.80
C ASN A 281 -21.65 -21.26 2.72
N SER A 282 -22.40 -20.28 2.23
CA SER A 282 -23.59 -19.81 2.95
C SER A 282 -24.67 -19.40 1.97
N TYR A 283 -25.91 -19.57 2.40
CA TYR A 283 -27.09 -19.10 1.69
C TYR A 283 -28.10 -18.58 2.67
N GLY A 284 -28.90 -17.61 2.25
CA GLY A 284 -29.84 -16.97 3.15
C GLY A 284 -30.92 -16.21 2.45
N ALA A 285 -31.92 -15.83 3.26
CA ALA A 285 -33.00 -14.99 2.82
C ALA A 285 -33.34 -13.92 3.87
N GLY A 286 -33.87 -12.79 3.44
CA GLY A 286 -34.17 -11.68 4.33
C GLY A 286 -34.98 -10.57 3.67
N ILE A 287 -34.85 -9.40 4.27
CA ILE A 287 -35.56 -8.19 3.84
C ILE A 287 -34.58 -7.06 3.61
N THR A 288 -34.81 -6.30 2.55
CA THR A 288 -34.10 -5.08 2.21
C THR A 288 -35.06 -3.90 2.24
N TYR A 289 -34.69 -2.87 3.01
CA TYR A 289 -35.25 -1.53 2.89
C TYR A 289 -34.33 -0.69 2.01
N ARG A 290 -34.85 -0.23 0.86
CA ARG A 290 -34.09 0.51 -0.15
C ARG A 290 -34.82 1.79 -0.54
N GLN A 291 -34.19 2.93 -0.34
CA GLN A 291 -34.68 4.21 -0.84
C GLN A 291 -34.17 4.52 -2.25
N ASN A 292 -32.88 4.23 -2.50
CA ASN A 292 -32.24 4.35 -3.80
C ASN A 292 -30.99 3.43 -3.83
N GLU A 293 -30.19 3.49 -4.88
CA GLU A 293 -28.98 2.67 -5.05
C GLU A 293 -27.91 2.89 -3.98
N ASN A 294 -27.83 4.10 -3.43
CA ASN A 294 -26.87 4.48 -2.39
C ASN A 294 -27.47 4.55 -0.98
N ARG A 295 -28.72 4.08 -0.80
CA ARG A 295 -29.39 4.07 0.50
C ARG A 295 -30.22 2.83 0.66
N TYR A 296 -29.62 1.81 1.24
CA TYR A 296 -30.31 0.58 1.62
C TYR A 296 -29.72 -0.03 2.89
N ILE A 297 -30.55 -0.81 3.56
CA ILE A 297 -30.20 -1.71 4.65
C ILE A 297 -30.87 -3.05 4.40
N SER A 298 -30.11 -4.12 4.53
CA SER A 298 -30.56 -5.47 4.36
C SER A 298 -30.24 -6.32 5.57
N VAL A 299 -31.20 -7.11 6.04
CA VAL A 299 -31.03 -8.09 7.11
C VAL A 299 -31.43 -9.44 6.58
N THR A 300 -30.52 -10.41 6.70
CA THR A 300 -30.74 -11.79 6.21
C THR A 300 -30.50 -12.80 7.32
N LEU A 301 -31.21 -13.89 7.29
CA LEU A 301 -30.94 -15.10 8.06
C LEU A 301 -30.25 -16.07 7.11
N ASN A 302 -29.05 -16.46 7.45
CA ASN A 302 -28.19 -17.29 6.64
C ASN A 302 -27.86 -18.59 7.36
N GLN A 303 -27.61 -19.61 6.57
CA GLN A 303 -27.08 -20.89 7.02
C GLN A 303 -25.73 -21.10 6.34
N SER A 304 -24.72 -21.44 7.13
CA SER A 304 -23.38 -21.75 6.63
C SER A 304 -23.11 -23.25 6.67
N ASP A 305 -22.21 -23.67 5.79
CA ASP A 305 -21.61 -24.98 5.73
C ASP A 305 -20.08 -24.79 5.56
N SER A 306 -19.27 -25.37 6.44
CA SER A 306 -17.82 -25.21 6.47
C SER A 306 -17.12 -26.52 6.80
N ASP A 307 -16.00 -26.79 6.14
CA ASP A 307 -15.17 -27.98 6.37
C ASP A 307 -14.44 -27.97 7.71
N GLU A 308 -14.35 -26.83 8.41
CA GLU A 308 -13.51 -26.63 9.60
C GLU A 308 -14.20 -26.96 10.93
N SER A 309 -15.53 -27.07 10.97
CA SER A 309 -16.25 -27.33 12.22
C SER A 309 -16.87 -28.73 12.27
N GLU A 310 -16.70 -29.41 13.41
CA GLU A 310 -17.41 -30.68 13.70
C GLU A 310 -18.94 -30.54 13.60
N ASN A 311 -19.47 -29.31 13.73
CA ASN A 311 -20.84 -28.93 13.43
C ASN A 311 -20.87 -28.15 12.12
N SER A 312 -20.96 -28.85 11.01
CA SER A 312 -20.85 -28.33 9.64
C SER A 312 -21.90 -27.26 9.25
N SER A 313 -22.91 -27.00 10.06
CA SER A 313 -24.01 -26.09 9.68
C SER A 313 -24.40 -25.19 10.85
N GLU A 314 -24.19 -23.89 10.69
CA GLU A 314 -24.57 -22.87 11.67
C GLU A 314 -25.46 -21.79 11.03
N SER A 315 -26.43 -21.30 11.82
CA SER A 315 -27.28 -20.19 11.41
C SER A 315 -26.77 -18.87 11.97
N PHE A 316 -26.73 -17.83 11.14
CA PHE A 316 -26.27 -16.50 11.54
C PHE A 316 -27.09 -15.40 10.89
N VAL A 317 -27.04 -14.21 11.49
CA VAL A 317 -27.66 -12.99 10.92
C VAL A 317 -26.64 -12.28 10.05
N GLY A 318 -27.01 -11.99 8.81
CA GLY A 318 -26.24 -11.12 7.91
C GLY A 318 -26.82 -9.70 7.88
N LEU A 319 -25.93 -8.70 7.86
CA LEU A 319 -26.30 -7.29 7.67
C LEU A 319 -25.50 -6.71 6.51
N ASP A 320 -26.18 -6.00 5.61
CA ASP A 320 -25.57 -5.24 4.53
C ASP A 320 -26.16 -3.84 4.51
N LEU A 321 -25.33 -2.83 4.70
CA LEU A 321 -25.68 -1.42 4.84
C LEU A 321 -24.90 -0.58 3.84
N LYS A 322 -25.61 0.18 3.03
CA LYS A 322 -25.05 1.29 2.25
C LYS A 322 -25.93 2.51 2.44
N TRP A 323 -25.37 3.57 3.03
CA TRP A 323 -26.19 4.72 3.40
C TRP A 323 -25.47 6.04 3.15
N ALA A 324 -25.82 6.69 2.04
CA ALA A 324 -25.39 8.05 1.76
C ALA A 324 -26.25 9.03 2.59
N LEU A 325 -25.74 9.51 3.73
CA LEU A 325 -26.41 10.51 4.56
C LEU A 325 -26.55 11.84 3.80
N SER A 326 -25.55 12.20 3.02
CA SER A 326 -25.51 13.38 2.16
C SER A 326 -24.61 13.11 0.94
N SER A 327 -24.48 14.08 0.04
CA SER A 327 -23.46 14.02 -1.03
C SER A 327 -22.01 14.05 -0.50
N ARG A 328 -21.83 14.32 0.80
CA ARG A 328 -20.53 14.44 1.46
C ARG A 328 -20.26 13.35 2.49
N THR A 329 -21.25 12.52 2.81
CA THR A 329 -21.15 11.53 3.87
C THR A 329 -21.74 10.21 3.41
N GLN A 330 -20.93 9.18 3.43
CA GLN A 330 -21.32 7.82 3.09
C GLN A 330 -20.91 6.87 4.22
N ILE A 331 -21.80 5.93 4.52
CA ILE A 331 -21.57 4.82 5.45
C ILE A 331 -21.82 3.53 4.69
N ASN A 332 -20.86 2.61 4.75
CA ASN A 332 -21.02 1.25 4.27
C ASN A 332 -20.71 0.29 5.41
N GLY A 333 -21.38 -0.84 5.46
CA GLY A 333 -21.12 -1.86 6.47
C GLY A 333 -21.63 -3.21 6.01
N ASN A 334 -20.88 -4.24 6.31
CA ASN A 334 -21.26 -5.62 6.11
C ASN A 334 -20.90 -6.40 7.38
N TYR A 335 -21.83 -7.24 7.83
CA TYR A 335 -21.62 -8.18 8.92
C TYR A 335 -22.14 -9.54 8.51
N GLY A 336 -21.38 -10.56 8.81
CA GLY A 336 -21.73 -11.92 8.45
C GLY A 336 -20.77 -12.93 9.08
N ARG A 337 -20.56 -14.05 8.39
CA ARG A 337 -19.68 -15.11 8.82
C ARG A 337 -18.81 -15.58 7.65
N ARG A 338 -17.60 -15.95 7.97
CA ARG A 338 -16.61 -16.56 7.07
C ARG A 338 -16.07 -17.85 7.70
N PHE A 339 -15.13 -18.53 7.05
CA PHE A 339 -14.57 -19.79 7.55
C PHE A 339 -13.91 -19.66 8.95
N TYR A 340 -13.36 -18.49 9.27
CA TYR A 340 -12.71 -18.21 10.57
C TYR A 340 -13.68 -17.69 11.66
N GLY A 341 -14.97 -17.61 11.41
CA GLY A 341 -15.98 -17.15 12.36
C GLY A 341 -16.73 -15.89 11.91
N GLU A 342 -17.16 -15.08 12.88
CA GLU A 342 -17.82 -13.81 12.61
C GLU A 342 -16.89 -12.86 11.86
N SER A 343 -17.43 -12.15 10.88
CA SER A 343 -16.68 -11.22 10.03
C SER A 343 -17.45 -9.94 9.83
N ALA A 344 -16.76 -8.82 9.90
CA ALA A 344 -17.33 -7.51 9.68
C ALA A 344 -16.44 -6.66 8.76
N SER A 345 -17.08 -5.77 8.02
CA SER A 345 -16.40 -4.65 7.37
C SER A 345 -17.25 -3.39 7.51
N ALA A 346 -16.62 -2.25 7.68
CA ALA A 346 -17.30 -0.98 7.78
C ALA A 346 -16.45 0.14 7.21
N SER A 347 -17.10 1.11 6.56
CA SER A 347 -16.45 2.35 6.17
C SER A 347 -17.37 3.55 6.41
N ILE A 348 -16.77 4.64 6.87
CA ILE A 348 -17.42 5.94 7.04
C ILE A 348 -16.54 6.97 6.38
N GLU A 349 -17.08 7.65 5.38
CA GLU A 349 -16.36 8.69 4.66
C GLU A 349 -17.12 10.01 4.79
N TYR A 350 -16.36 11.06 5.06
CA TYR A 350 -16.86 12.43 5.05
C TYR A 350 -15.92 13.33 4.26
N ASN A 351 -16.49 14.15 3.36
CA ASN A 351 -15.73 15.09 2.54
C ASN A 351 -16.40 16.46 2.53
N SER A 352 -15.67 17.49 2.91
CA SER A 352 -16.05 18.89 2.76
C SER A 352 -14.94 19.67 2.05
N LYS A 353 -15.16 20.94 1.77
CA LYS A 353 -14.21 21.77 1.02
C LYS A 353 -12.79 21.79 1.62
N HIS A 354 -12.67 21.71 2.94
CA HIS A 354 -11.39 21.86 3.67
C HIS A 354 -11.12 20.73 4.66
N PHE A 355 -12.01 19.74 4.72
CA PHE A 355 -11.90 18.66 5.69
C PHE A 355 -12.37 17.36 5.07
N ARG A 356 -11.54 16.35 5.11
CA ARG A 356 -11.86 14.98 4.69
C ARG A 356 -11.50 14.01 5.80
N SER A 357 -12.38 13.05 6.07
CA SER A 357 -12.08 11.94 6.97
C SER A 357 -12.57 10.63 6.40
N SER A 358 -11.82 9.58 6.68
CA SER A 358 -12.15 8.21 6.32
C SER A 358 -11.85 7.31 7.50
N LEU A 359 -12.84 6.56 7.94
CA LEU A 359 -12.70 5.48 8.91
C LEU A 359 -13.07 4.18 8.20
N SER A 360 -12.20 3.20 8.22
CA SER A 360 -12.46 1.86 7.67
C SER A 360 -12.07 0.78 8.67
N TYR A 361 -12.85 -0.29 8.66
CA TYR A 361 -12.55 -1.56 9.30
C TYR A 361 -12.75 -2.66 8.28
N GLY A 362 -11.83 -3.61 8.20
CA GLY A 362 -11.92 -4.75 7.31
C GLY A 362 -11.11 -5.93 7.80
N GLU A 363 -11.49 -7.09 7.31
CA GLU A 363 -10.84 -8.36 7.59
C GLU A 363 -10.60 -9.10 6.27
N GLU A 364 -9.35 -9.55 6.07
CA GLU A 364 -8.98 -10.28 4.86
C GLU A 364 -7.94 -11.37 5.14
N VAL A 365 -7.96 -12.40 4.32
CA VAL A 365 -6.91 -13.42 4.28
C VAL A 365 -5.98 -13.08 3.12
N THR A 366 -4.71 -12.82 3.44
CA THR A 366 -3.73 -12.29 2.51
C THR A 366 -2.34 -12.87 2.79
N ASN A 367 -1.33 -12.46 2.05
CA ASN A 367 0.08 -12.69 2.35
C ASN A 367 0.91 -11.45 2.00
N THR A 368 2.17 -11.42 2.39
CA THR A 368 3.08 -10.30 2.16
C THR A 368 3.17 -9.89 0.71
N SER A 369 3.28 -10.84 -0.21
CA SER A 369 3.39 -10.55 -1.65
C SER A 369 2.17 -9.84 -2.21
N ARG A 370 0.96 -10.21 -1.75
CA ARG A 370 -0.29 -9.52 -2.13
C ARG A 370 -0.33 -8.08 -1.62
N LEU A 371 0.11 -7.86 -0.38
CA LEU A 371 0.18 -6.51 0.20
C LEU A 371 1.18 -5.63 -0.53
N LEU A 372 2.31 -6.18 -0.98
CA LEU A 372 3.34 -5.45 -1.74
C LEU A 372 2.91 -5.16 -3.18
N ALA A 373 2.21 -6.10 -3.83
CA ALA A 373 1.75 -5.96 -5.21
C ALA A 373 0.56 -4.99 -5.36
N ASN A 374 -0.33 -4.94 -4.37
CA ASN A 374 -1.56 -4.16 -4.39
C ASN A 374 -1.70 -3.31 -3.13
N PRO A 375 -0.88 -2.25 -2.96
CA PRO A 375 -1.02 -1.36 -1.82
C PRO A 375 -2.41 -0.70 -1.83
N GLU A 376 -3.09 -0.74 -0.71
CA GLU A 376 -4.40 -0.11 -0.58
C GLU A 376 -4.32 1.41 -0.69
N ASN A 377 -5.17 2.00 -1.53
CA ASN A 377 -5.30 3.44 -1.70
C ASN A 377 -6.24 4.07 -0.64
N LEU A 378 -5.86 4.00 0.62
CA LEU A 378 -6.68 4.49 1.74
C LEU A 378 -6.32 5.91 2.20
N GLY A 379 -5.86 6.78 1.31
CA GLY A 379 -5.45 8.13 1.66
C GLY A 379 -6.58 9.16 1.67
N VAL A 380 -6.42 10.22 2.47
CA VAL A 380 -7.29 11.42 2.45
C VAL A 380 -6.71 12.55 1.59
N PHE A 381 -5.43 12.48 1.25
CA PHE A 381 -4.74 13.39 0.35
C PHE A 381 -4.31 12.67 -0.93
N VAL A 382 -4.37 13.39 -2.02
CA VAL A 382 -3.82 13.00 -3.31
C VAL A 382 -2.53 13.77 -3.52
N CYS A 383 -1.46 13.05 -3.78
CA CYS A 383 -0.13 13.61 -3.96
C CYS A 383 0.43 13.21 -5.33
N PRO A 384 1.33 14.00 -5.93
CA PRO A 384 2.12 13.54 -7.05
C PRO A 384 2.88 12.26 -6.70
N VAL A 385 3.01 11.34 -7.64
CA VAL A 385 3.79 10.12 -7.45
C VAL A 385 5.23 10.48 -7.11
N GLY A 386 5.79 9.86 -6.06
CA GLY A 386 7.12 10.16 -5.54
C GLY A 386 7.19 11.35 -4.56
N SER A 387 6.08 12.00 -4.24
CA SER A 387 6.06 13.03 -3.19
C SER A 387 6.18 12.42 -1.80
N THR A 388 7.08 12.95 -1.00
CA THR A 388 7.33 12.52 0.39
C THR A 388 6.72 13.46 1.43
N THR A 389 6.22 14.62 1.01
CA THR A 389 5.68 15.64 1.91
C THR A 389 4.24 16.01 1.57
N ILE A 390 3.40 16.21 2.58
CA ILE A 390 1.99 16.60 2.40
C ILE A 390 1.83 18.03 1.86
N SER A 391 2.87 18.86 1.89
CA SER A 391 2.83 20.22 1.34
C SER A 391 2.54 20.28 -0.16
N ASN A 392 2.87 19.22 -0.89
CA ASN A 392 2.66 19.10 -2.33
C ASN A 392 1.36 18.36 -2.70
N CYS A 393 0.56 18.00 -1.70
CA CYS A 393 -0.65 17.22 -1.85
C CYS A 393 -1.88 18.13 -1.81
N PHE A 394 -3.00 17.62 -2.32
CA PHE A 394 -4.27 18.31 -2.25
C PHE A 394 -5.38 17.37 -1.75
N GLN A 395 -6.45 17.96 -1.26
CA GLN A 395 -7.62 17.25 -0.81
C GLN A 395 -8.64 17.20 -1.95
N PRO A 396 -9.06 16.00 -2.45
CA PRO A 396 -10.01 15.92 -3.54
C PRO A 396 -11.41 16.39 -3.12
N ASP A 397 -12.11 17.03 -4.05
CA ASP A 397 -13.43 17.62 -3.80
C ASP A 397 -14.58 16.60 -3.72
N SER A 398 -14.34 15.36 -4.18
CA SER A 398 -15.36 14.31 -4.26
C SER A 398 -14.92 13.04 -3.56
N LEU A 399 -15.88 12.29 -2.99
CA LEU A 399 -15.67 10.94 -2.48
C LEU A 399 -15.33 9.94 -3.60
N SER A 400 -15.79 10.20 -4.82
CA SER A 400 -15.55 9.38 -6.01
C SER A 400 -14.35 9.83 -6.83
N TYR A 401 -13.45 10.64 -6.27
CA TYR A 401 -12.23 11.06 -6.97
C TYR A 401 -11.34 9.86 -7.28
N THR A 402 -10.93 9.75 -8.53
CA THR A 402 -9.97 8.74 -8.98
C THR A 402 -8.67 9.45 -9.36
N PRO A 403 -7.54 9.17 -8.70
CA PRO A 403 -6.26 9.75 -9.04
C PRO A 403 -5.87 9.47 -10.49
N SER A 404 -5.24 10.42 -11.15
CA SER A 404 -4.61 10.20 -12.44
C SER A 404 -3.32 9.39 -12.26
N ILE A 405 -2.69 8.95 -13.36
CA ILE A 405 -1.51 8.10 -13.31
C ILE A 405 -0.29 8.76 -12.65
N ASP A 406 -0.24 10.09 -12.66
CA ASP A 406 0.76 10.94 -12.03
C ASP A 406 0.40 11.33 -10.58
N GLU A 407 -0.72 10.82 -10.09
CA GLU A 407 -1.23 11.08 -8.75
C GLU A 407 -1.49 9.77 -8.00
N GLN A 408 -1.38 9.83 -6.69
CA GLN A 408 -1.70 8.70 -5.82
C GLN A 408 -2.33 9.19 -4.52
N PHE A 409 -3.24 8.40 -3.97
CA PHE A 409 -3.58 8.59 -2.58
C PHE A 409 -2.38 8.22 -1.71
N VAL A 410 -2.00 9.11 -0.80
CA VAL A 410 -0.94 8.83 0.13
C VAL A 410 -1.53 8.36 1.44
N GLN A 411 -1.12 7.17 1.83
CA GLN A 411 -1.35 6.65 3.15
C GLN A 411 -0.27 7.24 4.06
N LEU A 412 -0.71 8.00 5.06
CA LEU A 412 0.19 8.73 5.97
C LEU A 412 0.79 7.85 7.07
N SER A 413 0.26 6.63 7.25
CA SER A 413 0.85 5.60 8.11
C SER A 413 1.36 4.47 7.23
N SER A 414 2.61 4.06 7.43
CA SER A 414 3.14 2.85 6.78
C SER A 414 2.50 1.60 7.39
N LEU A 415 2.29 0.58 6.59
CA LEU A 415 2.01 -0.76 7.10
C LEU A 415 3.32 -1.37 7.58
N ASN A 416 3.27 -1.99 8.75
CA ASN A 416 4.33 -2.90 9.17
C ASN A 416 4.11 -4.21 8.41
N ILE A 417 4.94 -4.46 7.41
CA ILE A 417 4.88 -5.66 6.59
C ILE A 417 6.13 -6.47 6.90
N GLU A 418 5.94 -7.63 7.46
CA GLU A 418 7.01 -8.60 7.63
C GLU A 418 7.24 -9.33 6.30
N PHE A 419 8.50 -9.53 5.94
CA PHE A 419 8.89 -10.27 4.74
C PHE A 419 8.89 -11.77 5.04
N ASP A 420 7.69 -12.32 5.20
CA ASP A 420 7.43 -13.74 5.36
C ASP A 420 6.34 -14.15 4.37
N ASP A 421 6.43 -15.37 3.86
CA ASP A 421 5.49 -15.89 2.85
C ASP A 421 4.23 -16.51 3.47
N SER A 422 4.07 -16.36 4.77
CA SER A 422 2.96 -16.87 5.55
C SER A 422 1.62 -16.28 5.11
N VAL A 423 0.59 -17.09 5.23
CA VAL A 423 -0.79 -16.66 5.05
C VAL A 423 -1.31 -16.07 6.36
N ILE A 424 -1.75 -14.84 6.29
CA ILE A 424 -2.22 -14.06 7.43
C ILE A 424 -3.71 -13.76 7.33
N LEU A 425 -4.42 -13.90 8.45
CA LEU A 425 -5.71 -13.25 8.66
C LEU A 425 -5.45 -11.86 9.23
N GLN A 426 -5.60 -10.85 8.40
CA GLN A 426 -5.42 -9.46 8.80
C GLN A 426 -6.76 -8.84 9.17
N LYS A 427 -6.84 -8.27 10.38
CA LYS A 427 -7.92 -7.38 10.80
C LYS A 427 -7.36 -5.98 10.96
N ARG A 428 -7.97 -5.01 10.30
CA ARG A 428 -7.42 -3.67 10.21
C ARG A 428 -8.47 -2.60 10.43
N THR A 429 -8.15 -1.65 11.29
CA THR A 429 -8.91 -0.39 11.45
C THR A 429 -8.01 0.77 11.06
N ASN A 430 -8.49 1.64 10.19
CA ASN A 430 -7.76 2.80 9.72
C ASN A 430 -8.65 4.05 9.79
N LEU A 431 -8.22 5.06 10.55
CA LEU A 431 -8.82 6.39 10.57
C LEU A 431 -7.82 7.38 10.00
N GLN A 432 -8.24 8.11 9.00
CA GLN A 432 -7.49 9.21 8.44
C GLN A 432 -8.32 10.49 8.45
N VAL A 433 -7.67 11.58 8.81
CA VAL A 433 -8.27 12.92 8.83
C VAL A 433 -7.33 13.86 8.11
N GLY A 434 -7.87 14.62 7.17
CA GLY A 434 -7.15 15.64 6.42
C GLY A 434 -7.85 16.99 6.55
N TYR A 435 -7.06 18.04 6.73
CA TYR A 435 -7.49 19.42 6.74
C TYR A 435 -6.57 20.24 5.84
N ASP A 436 -7.18 20.92 4.86
CA ASP A 436 -6.47 21.77 3.90
C ASP A 436 -7.17 23.15 3.84
N PHE A 437 -6.55 24.15 4.42
CA PHE A 437 -7.09 25.49 4.42
C PHE A 437 -5.99 26.55 4.36
N SER A 438 -6.00 27.31 3.27
CA SER A 438 -5.15 28.48 3.07
C SER A 438 -3.65 28.22 3.25
N ARG A 439 -3.14 28.28 4.47
CA ARG A 439 -1.73 28.15 4.81
C ARG A 439 -1.41 26.93 5.65
N VAL A 440 -2.41 26.13 5.98
CA VAL A 440 -2.30 24.98 6.86
C VAL A 440 -2.77 23.74 6.12
N ILE A 441 -1.89 22.75 5.98
CA ILE A 441 -2.24 21.39 5.61
C ILE A 441 -1.93 20.53 6.83
N TRP A 442 -2.94 19.85 7.34
CA TRP A 442 -2.80 18.98 8.50
C TRP A 442 -3.41 17.63 8.21
N ALA A 443 -2.71 16.60 8.63
CA ALA A 443 -3.15 15.23 8.50
C ALA A 443 -2.99 14.50 9.84
N PHE A 444 -3.94 13.64 10.13
CA PHE A 444 -3.88 12.72 11.27
C PHE A 444 -4.24 11.33 10.82
N THR A 445 -3.52 10.34 11.34
CA THR A 445 -3.76 8.92 11.07
C THR A 445 -3.78 8.14 12.37
N TRP A 446 -4.67 7.18 12.44
CA TRP A 446 -4.71 6.14 13.45
C TRP A 446 -4.92 4.81 12.75
N LEU A 447 -3.99 3.89 12.96
CA LEU A 447 -4.02 2.55 12.40
C LEU A 447 -3.93 1.54 13.55
N PHE A 448 -4.83 0.58 13.55
CA PHE A 448 -4.72 -0.62 14.35
C PHE A 448 -4.79 -1.83 13.42
N SER A 449 -3.83 -2.73 13.50
CA SER A 449 -3.83 -3.99 12.75
C SER A 449 -3.54 -5.16 13.67
N GLU A 450 -4.23 -6.25 13.42
CA GLU A 450 -4.02 -7.56 14.03
C GLU A 450 -3.75 -8.54 12.88
N ASN A 451 -2.56 -9.12 12.87
CA ASN A 451 -2.12 -10.12 11.91
C ASN A 451 -2.00 -11.47 12.62
N ASP A 452 -2.87 -12.40 12.28
CA ASP A 452 -2.86 -13.77 12.76
C ASP A 452 -2.23 -14.67 11.68
N TYR A 453 -1.06 -15.21 11.96
CA TYR A 453 -0.29 -16.07 11.05
C TYR A 453 -0.81 -17.50 11.17
N LEU A 454 -1.67 -17.88 10.22
CA LEU A 454 -2.49 -19.08 10.28
C LEU A 454 -1.69 -20.40 10.28
N ASP A 455 -0.45 -20.37 9.83
CA ASP A 455 0.47 -21.50 9.71
C ASP A 455 1.54 -21.56 10.81
N GLN A 456 1.72 -20.47 11.58
CA GLN A 456 2.78 -20.34 12.57
C GLN A 456 2.28 -20.21 14.03
N ASN A 457 0.96 -20.17 14.25
CA ASN A 457 0.35 -19.88 15.57
C ASN A 457 0.96 -18.63 16.23
N ARG A 458 1.12 -17.58 15.44
CA ARG A 458 1.72 -16.31 15.84
C ARG A 458 0.73 -15.18 15.63
N LEU A 459 0.66 -14.28 16.60
CA LEU A 459 -0.19 -13.10 16.55
C LEU A 459 0.67 -11.85 16.71
N GLN A 460 0.49 -10.90 15.81
CA GLN A 460 1.12 -9.59 15.89
C GLN A 460 0.06 -8.49 15.86
N ARG A 461 0.15 -7.57 16.83
CA ARG A 461 -0.71 -6.38 16.90
C ARG A 461 0.12 -5.14 16.75
N THR A 462 -0.35 -4.22 15.92
CA THR A 462 0.31 -2.93 15.70
C THR A 462 -0.69 -1.81 15.90
N LEU A 463 -0.38 -0.88 16.79
CA LEU A 463 -1.08 0.39 16.95
C LEU A 463 -0.16 1.51 16.45
N SER A 464 -0.61 2.29 15.46
CA SER A 464 0.14 3.42 14.94
C SER A 464 -0.70 4.71 14.99
N LEU A 465 -0.06 5.78 15.42
CA LEU A 465 -0.60 7.12 15.43
C LEU A 465 0.36 8.04 14.68
N GLY A 466 -0.17 8.86 13.77
CA GLY A 466 0.62 9.81 13.00
C GLY A 466 -0.07 11.16 12.90
N SER A 467 0.71 12.24 12.97
CA SER A 467 0.24 13.59 12.71
C SER A 467 1.29 14.35 11.93
N SER A 468 0.89 14.90 10.77
CA SER A 468 1.74 15.72 9.90
C SER A 468 1.12 17.09 9.73
N LEU A 469 1.91 18.14 9.88
CA LEU A 469 1.51 19.53 9.72
C LEU A 469 2.48 20.24 8.78
N SER A 470 1.93 20.89 7.77
CA SER A 470 2.65 21.85 6.94
C SER A 470 2.02 23.23 7.12
N TYR A 471 2.79 24.20 7.56
CA TYR A 471 2.35 25.58 7.76
C TYR A 471 3.17 26.55 6.90
N GLN A 472 2.50 27.22 5.99
CA GLN A 472 3.11 28.22 5.11
C GLN A 472 3.26 29.56 5.86
N ILE A 473 4.47 29.82 6.38
CA ILE A 473 4.81 31.06 7.12
C ILE A 473 4.79 32.26 6.16
N GLY A 474 5.30 32.07 4.95
CA GLY A 474 5.36 33.10 3.91
C GLY A 474 5.24 32.49 2.51
N SER A 475 5.33 33.31 1.47
CA SER A 475 5.21 32.82 0.08
C SER A 475 6.27 31.79 -0.32
N TYR A 476 7.41 31.78 0.36
CA TYR A 476 8.56 30.93 0.03
C TYR A 476 9.09 30.16 1.24
N THR A 477 8.38 30.16 2.36
CA THR A 477 8.89 29.54 3.59
C THR A 477 7.76 28.73 4.24
N SER A 478 8.03 27.45 4.49
CA SER A 478 7.11 26.55 5.18
C SER A 478 7.77 25.89 6.39
N LEU A 479 6.97 25.67 7.42
CA LEU A 479 7.29 24.85 8.58
C LEU A 479 6.59 23.52 8.41
N ASN A 480 7.35 22.44 8.47
CA ASN A 480 6.84 21.07 8.43
C ASN A 480 7.10 20.40 9.77
N SER A 481 6.10 19.71 10.30
CA SER A 481 6.22 18.96 11.55
C SER A 481 5.53 17.62 11.39
N GLU A 482 6.15 16.58 11.87
CA GLU A 482 5.63 15.22 11.83
C GLU A 482 5.91 14.55 13.18
N ILE A 483 4.90 13.87 13.72
CA ILE A 483 5.01 13.09 14.94
C ILE A 483 4.32 11.76 14.68
N ASN A 484 5.05 10.67 14.86
CA ASN A 484 4.56 9.31 14.73
C ASN A 484 4.88 8.53 16.00
N PHE A 485 3.93 7.68 16.38
CA PHE A 485 4.08 6.69 17.42
C PHE A 485 3.60 5.35 16.88
N ALA A 486 4.32 4.29 17.19
CA ALA A 486 3.87 2.93 16.91
C ALA A 486 4.21 2.00 18.08
N LYS A 487 3.23 1.21 18.48
CA LYS A 487 3.40 0.12 19.42
C LYS A 487 3.14 -1.20 18.70
N ILE A 488 4.07 -2.14 18.86
CA ILE A 488 4.00 -3.48 18.30
C ILE A 488 4.02 -4.46 19.45
N ASP A 489 3.02 -5.34 19.51
CA ASP A 489 2.95 -6.44 20.48
C ASP A 489 2.99 -7.75 19.67
N GLY A 490 3.98 -8.60 19.95
CA GLY A 490 4.14 -9.94 19.37
C GLY A 490 3.80 -11.02 20.39
N GLN A 491 3.22 -12.12 19.91
CA GLN A 491 2.95 -13.32 20.69
C GLN A 491 3.15 -14.55 19.80
N SER A 492 3.99 -15.50 20.21
CA SER A 492 4.24 -16.75 19.51
C SER A 492 4.30 -17.94 20.46
N ASP A 493 3.91 -19.13 19.98
CA ASP A 493 3.90 -20.34 20.80
C ASP A 493 5.31 -20.80 21.22
N ASP A 494 6.33 -20.45 20.45
CA ASP A 494 7.74 -20.78 20.70
C ASP A 494 8.50 -19.71 21.48
N ASN A 495 7.84 -18.63 21.89
CA ASN A 495 8.37 -17.44 22.56
C ASN A 495 9.51 -16.73 21.80
N SER A 496 9.72 -17.03 20.54
CA SER A 496 10.82 -16.43 19.74
C SER A 496 10.57 -14.96 19.37
N LEU A 497 9.30 -14.57 19.31
CA LEU A 497 8.83 -13.23 18.95
C LEU A 497 7.81 -12.67 19.96
N ASP A 498 7.93 -13.09 21.23
CA ASP A 498 7.13 -12.54 22.32
C ASP A 498 7.74 -11.25 22.82
N GLY A 499 6.88 -10.27 23.07
CA GLY A 499 7.29 -9.00 23.64
C GLY A 499 6.56 -7.81 23.03
N SER A 500 7.04 -6.62 23.37
CA SER A 500 6.50 -5.37 22.85
C SER A 500 7.62 -4.43 22.41
N SER A 501 7.32 -3.57 21.43
CA SER A 501 8.21 -2.49 20.97
C SER A 501 7.42 -1.21 20.84
N ASP A 502 7.86 -0.16 21.52
CA ASP A 502 7.34 1.20 21.40
C ASP A 502 8.31 2.03 20.56
N ASN A 503 7.79 2.67 19.53
CA ASN A 503 8.58 3.46 18.57
C ASN A 503 8.04 4.88 18.50
N TRP A 504 8.89 5.89 18.62
CA TRP A 504 8.59 7.29 18.45
C TRP A 504 9.43 7.90 17.35
N ASN A 505 8.80 8.73 16.53
CA ASN A 505 9.49 9.56 15.54
C ASN A 505 8.89 10.97 15.59
N ALA A 506 9.72 11.98 15.79
CA ALA A 506 9.32 13.38 15.74
C ALA A 506 10.27 14.14 14.81
N LEU A 507 9.72 14.87 13.86
CA LEU A 507 10.46 15.72 12.93
C LEU A 507 9.88 17.13 12.96
N ILE A 508 10.75 18.13 12.98
CA ILE A 508 10.40 19.52 12.74
C ILE A 508 11.41 20.10 11.74
N GLY A 509 10.91 20.74 10.70
CA GLY A 509 11.76 21.29 9.63
C GLY A 509 11.24 22.62 9.12
N LEU A 510 12.16 23.49 8.76
CA LEU A 510 11.89 24.75 8.07
C LEU A 510 12.46 24.65 6.66
N SER A 511 11.63 24.82 5.65
CA SER A 511 12.06 24.87 4.25
C SER A 511 11.84 26.25 3.66
N ARG A 512 12.74 26.64 2.73
CA ARG A 512 12.67 27.90 2.02
C ARG A 512 13.08 27.73 0.56
N THR A 513 12.19 28.16 -0.34
CA THR A 513 12.46 28.24 -1.76
C THR A 513 13.18 29.55 -2.10
N ILE A 514 14.28 29.49 -2.83
CA ILE A 514 15.12 30.60 -3.25
C ILE A 514 15.11 30.67 -4.78
N GLY A 515 14.46 31.70 -5.33
CA GLY A 515 14.21 31.75 -6.76
C GLY A 515 13.20 30.68 -7.19
N ASN A 516 13.39 30.09 -8.38
CA ASN A 516 12.46 29.10 -8.94
C ASN A 516 12.96 27.65 -8.81
N ASN A 517 14.25 27.48 -8.53
CA ASN A 517 14.91 26.20 -8.73
C ASN A 517 15.66 25.68 -7.49
N LEU A 518 15.88 26.52 -6.48
CA LEU A 518 16.64 26.14 -5.30
C LEU A 518 15.74 26.11 -4.07
N GLU A 519 15.78 25.02 -3.34
CA GLU A 519 15.15 24.87 -2.05
C GLU A 519 16.22 24.54 -1.00
N THR A 520 16.11 25.14 0.16
CA THR A 520 16.96 24.85 1.32
C THR A 520 16.09 24.48 2.50
N SER A 521 16.48 23.45 3.25
CA SER A 521 15.77 23.08 4.47
C SER A 521 16.71 22.76 5.61
N LEU A 522 16.24 23.02 6.82
CA LEU A 522 16.87 22.63 8.07
C LEU A 522 15.85 21.84 8.87
N SER A 523 16.18 20.64 9.28
CA SER A 523 15.30 19.77 10.06
C SER A 523 16.01 19.17 11.27
N ILE A 524 15.22 18.90 12.29
CA ILE A 524 15.62 18.16 13.48
C ILE A 524 14.71 16.94 13.56
N THR A 525 15.32 15.77 13.72
CA THR A 525 14.60 14.50 13.88
C THR A 525 14.99 13.87 15.21
N TYR A 526 14.02 13.33 15.89
CA TYR A 526 14.16 12.55 17.11
C TYR A 526 13.48 11.20 16.92
N LEU A 527 14.22 10.14 17.12
CA LEU A 527 13.75 8.77 17.05
C LEU A 527 14.04 8.07 18.38
N ASP A 528 13.10 7.31 18.87
CA ASP A 528 13.23 6.51 20.08
C ASP A 528 12.55 5.17 19.90
N LYS A 529 13.27 4.10 20.17
CA LYS A 529 12.75 2.74 20.20
C LYS A 529 13.06 2.15 21.57
N SER A 530 12.06 1.55 22.18
CA SER A 530 12.18 0.87 23.47
C SER A 530 11.31 -0.37 23.52
N GLY A 531 11.72 -1.38 24.29
CA GLY A 531 10.96 -2.60 24.49
C GLY A 531 11.83 -3.86 24.45
N ASP A 532 11.18 -5.01 24.58
CA ASP A 532 11.82 -6.33 24.61
C ASP A 532 11.62 -7.14 23.33
N LEU A 533 10.79 -6.65 22.40
CA LEU A 533 10.62 -7.28 21.10
C LEU A 533 11.79 -6.93 20.18
N SER A 534 12.62 -7.91 19.85
CA SER A 534 13.74 -7.74 18.92
C SER A 534 13.95 -9.00 18.08
N ASN A 535 14.32 -8.82 16.82
CA ASN A 535 14.69 -9.91 15.91
C ASN A 535 16.15 -10.38 16.08
N GLY A 536 16.78 -10.07 17.20
CA GLY A 536 18.08 -10.63 17.59
C GLY A 536 19.33 -10.10 16.89
N ASN A 537 19.21 -9.43 15.73
CA ASN A 537 20.34 -9.03 14.90
C ASN A 537 20.39 -7.50 14.59
N SER A 538 19.67 -6.68 15.35
CA SER A 538 19.75 -5.22 15.18
C SER A 538 21.11 -4.70 15.66
N LEU A 539 21.77 -3.85 14.86
CA LEU A 539 23.06 -3.23 15.18
C LEU A 539 23.01 -2.40 16.48
N PHE A 540 21.84 -1.88 16.83
CA PHE A 540 21.63 -1.02 18.00
C PHE A 540 20.80 -1.68 19.11
N GLY A 541 20.43 -2.97 18.97
CA GLY A 541 19.62 -3.69 19.95
C GLY A 541 18.15 -3.27 19.94
N SER A 542 17.44 -3.64 21.02
CA SER A 542 16.01 -3.34 21.20
C SER A 542 15.77 -1.88 21.60
N ASP A 543 16.71 -1.27 22.35
CA ASP A 543 16.56 0.06 22.92
C ASP A 543 17.62 1.03 22.38
N TYR A 544 17.17 2.04 21.65
CA TYR A 544 18.05 3.10 21.19
C TYR A 544 17.31 4.42 20.93
N THR A 545 18.06 5.51 21.06
CA THR A 545 17.60 6.87 20.74
C THR A 545 18.50 7.45 19.66
N ASP A 546 17.92 8.03 18.62
CA ASP A 546 18.65 8.70 17.52
C ASP A 546 18.21 10.15 17.39
N ARG A 547 19.16 11.07 17.40
CA ARG A 547 18.95 12.52 17.26
C ARG A 547 19.72 13.01 16.07
N ARG A 548 19.02 13.68 15.15
CA ARG A 548 19.60 14.17 13.90
C ARG A 548 19.34 15.65 13.69
N ILE A 549 20.32 16.32 13.13
CA ILE A 549 20.15 17.65 12.53
C ILE A 549 20.53 17.51 11.07
N THR A 550 19.62 17.85 10.17
CA THR A 550 19.82 17.73 8.72
C THR A 550 19.73 19.09 8.06
N LEU A 551 20.76 19.46 7.30
CA LEU A 551 20.77 20.60 6.40
C LEU A 551 20.69 20.06 4.96
N SER A 552 19.65 20.45 4.23
CA SER A 552 19.40 19.99 2.85
C SER A 552 19.40 21.15 1.86
N VAL A 553 19.94 20.88 0.68
CA VAL A 553 19.89 21.79 -0.47
C VAL A 553 19.42 20.99 -1.68
N THR A 554 18.30 21.39 -2.25
CA THR A 554 17.73 20.77 -3.45
C THR A 554 17.73 21.76 -4.61
N TYR A 555 18.30 21.36 -5.74
CA TYR A 555 18.25 22.09 -6.99
C TYR A 555 17.39 21.32 -8.00
N THR A 556 16.35 21.97 -8.54
CA THR A 556 15.47 21.40 -9.56
C THR A 556 15.66 22.10 -10.89
N TYR A 557 15.76 21.34 -11.97
CA TYR A 557 15.81 21.86 -13.34
C TYR A 557 14.72 21.21 -14.19
N GLN A 558 14.10 22.02 -15.03
CA GLN A 558 13.02 21.62 -15.95
C GLN A 558 13.52 21.69 -17.38
#